data_41bf68cf7f1959b2d6aa126dc56e59b2
#
_entry.id   41bf68cf7f1959b2d6aa126dc56e59b2
#
_cell.length_a   1.000
_cell.length_b   1.000
_cell.length_c   1.000
_cell.angle_alpha   90.00
_cell.angle_beta   90.00
_cell.angle_gamma   90.00
#
_symmetry.space_group_name_H-M   'P 1'
#
loop_
_entity.id
_entity.type
_entity.pdbx_description
1 polymer ?
#
loop_
_entity_poly.entity_id
_entity_poly.type
_entity_poly.pdbx_seq_one_letter_code
_entity_poly.pdbx_strand_id
1 'polypeptide(L)'
;MNKPYIVVSCPIDTFSGYGARARDVVKALINSEKYDVKILSQRWGNTPYGFLKEDNEDEKKMLDAIIPTPLQRQPDVWIQISVPDEFQKLGKFNIGMTAGIETDLCDVRFIQGCNNMDLILGSSNHSLYALKNSVYAQHIKNKIVHQLYLRILL
;
A
#
# COMPACT_ATOMS: atom_id res chain seq x y z
N MET A 1 -9.79 -18.43 -18.51
CA MET A 1 -9.49 -16.97 -18.41
C MET A 1 -8.24 -16.79 -17.57
N ASN A 2 -7.33 -15.92 -17.97
CA ASN A 2 -6.16 -15.62 -17.13
C ASN A 2 -6.61 -14.86 -15.88
N LYS A 3 -6.13 -15.30 -14.71
CA LYS A 3 -6.38 -14.60 -13.44
C LYS A 3 -5.80 -13.17 -13.49
N PRO A 4 -6.49 -12.14 -12.93
CA PRO A 4 -5.92 -10.80 -12.80
C PRO A 4 -4.60 -10.85 -12.02
N TYR A 5 -3.58 -10.15 -12.53
CA TYR A 5 -2.26 -10.08 -11.93
C TYR A 5 -2.20 -8.99 -10.87
N ILE A 6 -2.01 -9.38 -9.62
CA ILE A 6 -1.93 -8.47 -8.47
C ILE A 6 -0.53 -8.49 -7.90
N VAL A 7 0.06 -7.31 -7.70
CA VAL A 7 1.30 -7.15 -6.93
C VAL A 7 1.00 -6.42 -5.65
N VAL A 8 1.36 -7.04 -4.52
CA VAL A 8 1.26 -6.44 -3.18
C VAL A 8 2.65 -6.02 -2.73
N SER A 9 2.89 -4.72 -2.68
CA SER A 9 4.14 -4.15 -2.16
C SER A 9 3.98 -3.84 -0.67
N CYS A 10 4.71 -4.54 0.18
CA CYS A 10 4.47 -4.51 1.62
C CYS A 10 5.63 -5.09 2.42
N PRO A 11 5.75 -4.77 3.73
CA PRO A 11 6.77 -5.32 4.62
C PRO A 11 6.40 -6.73 5.11
N ILE A 12 6.15 -7.67 4.19
CA ILE A 12 5.55 -9.00 4.45
C ILE A 12 6.30 -9.82 5.48
N ASP A 13 7.65 -9.77 5.45
CA ASP A 13 8.54 -10.62 6.26
C ASP A 13 9.05 -9.93 7.53
N THR A 14 8.43 -8.82 7.95
CA THR A 14 8.87 -8.03 9.10
C THR A 14 8.04 -8.28 10.36
N PHE A 15 8.67 -8.09 11.54
CA PHE A 15 8.01 -8.13 12.86
C PHE A 15 7.37 -6.77 13.19
N SER A 16 6.51 -6.26 12.31
CA SER A 16 5.83 -4.98 12.49
C SER A 16 4.30 -5.10 12.38
N GLY A 17 3.57 -4.10 12.85
CA GLY A 17 2.12 -4.01 12.66
C GLY A 17 1.72 -3.95 11.18
N TYR A 18 2.49 -3.23 10.36
CA TYR A 18 2.30 -3.22 8.91
C TYR A 18 2.59 -4.58 8.27
N GLY A 19 3.61 -5.31 8.77
CA GLY A 19 3.89 -6.69 8.36
C GLY A 19 2.75 -7.65 8.71
N ALA A 20 2.19 -7.55 9.92
CA ALA A 20 1.04 -8.35 10.33
C ALA A 20 -0.16 -8.08 9.42
N ARG A 21 -0.51 -6.80 9.17
CA ARG A 21 -1.60 -6.43 8.27
C ARG A 21 -1.36 -6.92 6.84
N ALA A 22 -0.12 -6.81 6.36
CA ALA A 22 0.25 -7.30 5.04
C ALA A 22 0.01 -8.81 4.89
N ARG A 23 0.41 -9.60 5.90
CA ARG A 23 0.19 -11.06 5.91
C ARG A 23 -1.30 -11.42 5.87
N ASP A 24 -2.15 -10.73 6.62
CA ASP A 24 -3.60 -10.96 6.60
C ASP A 24 -4.19 -10.71 5.20
N VAL A 25 -3.84 -9.58 4.57
CA VAL A 25 -4.32 -9.22 3.24
C VAL A 25 -3.83 -10.19 2.18
N VAL A 26 -2.53 -10.50 2.18
CA VAL A 26 -1.93 -11.41 1.20
C VAL A 26 -2.48 -12.82 1.35
N LYS A 27 -2.64 -13.32 2.59
CA LYS A 27 -3.27 -14.60 2.88
C LYS A 27 -4.68 -14.69 2.29
N ALA A 28 -5.50 -13.67 2.51
CA ALA A 28 -6.86 -13.60 1.97
C ALA A 28 -6.88 -13.62 0.44
N LEU A 29 -5.97 -12.88 -0.20
CA LEU A 29 -5.87 -12.83 -1.67
C LEU A 29 -5.41 -14.18 -2.25
N ILE A 30 -4.37 -14.80 -1.69
CA ILE A 30 -3.86 -16.11 -2.15
C ILE A 30 -4.93 -17.18 -1.96
N ASN A 31 -5.55 -17.27 -0.79
CA ASN A 31 -6.54 -18.30 -0.47
C ASN A 31 -7.87 -18.13 -1.23
N SER A 32 -8.12 -16.95 -1.80
CA SER A 32 -9.28 -16.75 -2.68
C SER A 32 -9.16 -17.51 -4.01
N GLU A 33 -7.93 -17.86 -4.42
CA GLU A 33 -7.59 -18.52 -5.69
C GLU A 33 -8.07 -17.78 -6.96
N LYS A 34 -8.57 -16.55 -6.81
CA LYS A 34 -9.14 -15.76 -7.92
C LYS A 34 -8.09 -14.96 -8.69
N TYR A 35 -6.90 -14.77 -8.12
CA TYR A 35 -5.87 -13.85 -8.60
C TYR A 35 -4.52 -14.54 -8.75
N ASP A 36 -3.69 -14.04 -9.67
CA ASP A 36 -2.24 -14.31 -9.70
C ASP A 36 -1.55 -13.28 -8.79
N VAL A 37 -1.31 -13.68 -7.54
CA VAL A 37 -0.78 -12.79 -6.50
C VAL A 37 0.73 -12.91 -6.42
N LYS A 38 1.41 -11.77 -6.49
CA LYS A 38 2.85 -11.65 -6.25
C LYS A 38 3.11 -10.61 -5.17
N ILE A 39 4.23 -10.76 -4.49
CA ILE A 39 4.64 -9.91 -3.37
C ILE A 39 5.94 -9.23 -3.71
N LEU A 40 5.98 -7.91 -3.57
CA LEU A 40 7.20 -7.13 -3.57
C LEU A 40 7.52 -6.78 -2.12
N SER A 41 8.47 -7.53 -1.53
CA SER A 41 8.83 -7.36 -0.12
C SER A 41 9.56 -6.04 0.10
N GLN A 42 9.07 -5.25 1.03
CA GLN A 42 9.65 -3.96 1.43
C GLN A 42 10.34 -4.04 2.78
N ARG A 43 11.33 -3.17 2.99
CA ARG A 43 11.88 -2.89 4.32
C ARG A 43 10.90 -2.06 5.15
N TRP A 44 10.99 -2.21 6.47
CA TRP A 44 10.24 -1.40 7.43
C TRP A 44 11.21 -0.83 8.46
N GLY A 45 11.86 0.27 8.11
CA GLY A 45 12.88 0.89 8.94
C GLY A 45 13.96 -0.13 9.38
N ASN A 46 14.23 -0.17 10.67
CA ASN A 46 15.18 -1.12 11.29
C ASN A 46 14.50 -2.37 11.86
N THR A 47 13.22 -2.60 11.52
CA THR A 47 12.49 -3.78 12.02
C THR A 47 13.14 -5.07 11.51
N PRO A 48 13.32 -6.08 12.36
CA PRO A 48 13.88 -7.37 11.97
C PRO A 48 13.04 -8.07 10.90
N TYR A 49 13.72 -8.80 10.03
CA TYR A 49 13.17 -9.72 9.03
C TYR A 49 13.11 -11.16 9.56
N GLY A 50 12.54 -12.04 8.77
CA GLY A 50 12.52 -13.47 9.04
C GLY A 50 11.31 -13.88 9.85
N PHE A 51 10.19 -13.18 9.70
CA PHE A 51 8.91 -13.61 10.27
C PHE A 51 8.39 -14.86 9.56
N LEU A 52 8.43 -14.89 8.23
CA LEU A 52 7.90 -16.00 7.43
C LEU A 52 8.76 -17.25 7.57
N LYS A 53 8.11 -18.41 7.76
CA LYS A 53 8.74 -19.71 7.94
C LYS A 53 8.26 -20.71 6.90
N GLU A 54 9.15 -21.58 6.42
CA GLU A 54 8.85 -22.59 5.42
C GLU A 54 8.02 -23.77 5.98
N ASP A 55 8.03 -23.98 7.27
CA ASP A 55 7.28 -25.04 7.97
C ASP A 55 5.80 -24.70 8.18
N ASN A 56 5.39 -23.45 7.92
CA ASN A 56 4.01 -23.00 7.92
C ASN A 56 3.50 -22.91 6.49
N GLU A 57 2.44 -23.63 6.16
CA GLU A 57 1.91 -23.74 4.78
C GLU A 57 1.49 -22.36 4.20
N ASP A 58 0.81 -21.52 4.99
CA ASP A 58 0.38 -20.18 4.54
C ASP A 58 1.58 -19.26 4.31
N GLU A 59 2.57 -19.30 5.21
CA GLU A 59 3.77 -18.48 5.12
C GLU A 59 4.66 -18.92 3.96
N LYS A 60 4.74 -20.23 3.71
CA LYS A 60 5.42 -20.78 2.53
C LYS A 60 4.79 -20.31 1.23
N LYS A 61 3.47 -20.28 1.12
CA LYS A 61 2.78 -19.70 -0.06
C LYS A 61 3.15 -18.23 -0.27
N MET A 62 3.31 -17.46 0.83
CA MET A 62 3.76 -16.08 0.75
C MET A 62 5.21 -15.96 0.28
N LEU A 63 6.11 -16.81 0.83
CA LEU A 63 7.52 -16.86 0.40
C LEU A 63 7.64 -17.18 -1.10
N ASP A 64 6.90 -18.16 -1.59
CA ASP A 64 6.88 -18.57 -2.99
C ASP A 64 6.30 -17.50 -3.94
N ALA A 65 5.48 -16.59 -3.38
CA ALA A 65 4.92 -15.47 -4.13
C ALA A 65 5.83 -14.22 -4.19
N ILE A 66 6.93 -14.18 -3.43
CA ILE A 66 7.86 -13.04 -3.45
C ILE A 66 8.60 -12.99 -4.78
N ILE A 67 8.60 -11.83 -5.41
CA ILE A 67 9.29 -11.57 -6.67
C ILE A 67 10.43 -10.57 -6.49
N PRO A 68 11.48 -10.67 -7.35
CA PRO A 68 12.56 -9.69 -7.36
C PRO A 68 12.13 -8.35 -7.97
N THR A 69 12.91 -7.32 -7.71
CA THR A 69 12.83 -6.03 -8.40
C THR A 69 13.83 -5.98 -9.57
N PRO A 70 13.55 -5.22 -10.65
CA PRO A 70 12.30 -4.49 -10.93
C PRO A 70 11.17 -5.40 -11.43
N LEU A 71 9.93 -4.85 -11.42
CA LEU A 71 8.77 -5.54 -11.98
C LEU A 71 8.97 -5.82 -13.47
N GLN A 72 8.71 -7.06 -13.90
CA GLN A 72 8.85 -7.46 -15.30
C GLN A 72 7.66 -7.07 -16.17
N ARG A 73 6.48 -6.87 -15.56
CA ARG A 73 5.26 -6.40 -16.24
C ARG A 73 4.43 -5.52 -15.32
N GLN A 74 3.62 -4.65 -15.91
CA GLN A 74 2.68 -3.83 -15.17
C GLN A 74 1.57 -4.69 -14.55
N PRO A 75 1.32 -4.61 -13.23
CA PRO A 75 0.21 -5.32 -12.60
C PRO A 75 -1.15 -4.73 -13.00
N ASP A 76 -2.16 -5.60 -13.08
CA ASP A 76 -3.54 -5.15 -13.24
C ASP A 76 -4.00 -4.38 -12.00
N VAL A 77 -3.61 -4.87 -10.80
CA VAL A 77 -3.81 -4.17 -9.53
C VAL A 77 -2.50 -4.10 -8.76
N TRP A 78 -2.13 -2.89 -8.38
CA TRP A 78 -1.03 -2.60 -7.45
C TRP A 78 -1.62 -2.28 -6.09
N ILE A 79 -1.23 -3.03 -5.05
CA ILE A 79 -1.60 -2.77 -3.67
C ILE A 79 -0.34 -2.42 -2.90
N GLN A 80 -0.28 -1.24 -2.31
CA GLN A 80 0.85 -0.85 -1.48
C GLN A 80 0.41 -0.65 -0.04
N ILE A 81 1.04 -1.37 0.89
CA ILE A 81 0.76 -1.33 2.32
C ILE A 81 1.95 -0.68 3.02
N SER A 82 1.87 0.63 3.21
CA SER A 82 2.93 1.46 3.81
C SER A 82 2.40 2.82 4.25
N VAL A 83 3.30 3.73 4.62
CA VAL A 83 2.96 5.13 4.86
C VAL A 83 2.67 5.85 3.54
N PRO A 84 1.74 6.83 3.51
CA PRO A 84 1.25 7.41 2.26
C PRO A 84 2.30 8.11 1.40
N ASP A 85 3.34 8.71 1.98
CA ASP A 85 4.41 9.39 1.23
C ASP A 85 5.29 8.44 0.41
N GLU A 86 5.19 7.13 0.65
CA GLU A 86 5.85 6.08 -0.13
C GLU A 86 5.00 5.55 -1.30
N PHE A 87 3.72 5.94 -1.40
CA PHE A 87 2.80 5.38 -2.39
C PHE A 87 3.22 5.69 -3.83
N GLN A 88 3.26 4.65 -4.66
CA GLN A 88 3.66 4.70 -6.06
C GLN A 88 2.55 4.20 -6.97
N LYS A 89 2.37 4.85 -8.12
CA LYS A 89 1.41 4.46 -9.15
C LYS A 89 2.07 3.54 -10.17
N LEU A 90 2.02 2.24 -9.95
CA LEU A 90 2.68 1.24 -10.81
C LEU A 90 1.69 0.29 -11.52
N GLY A 91 0.48 0.15 -11.00
CA GLY A 91 -0.56 -0.70 -11.57
C GLY A 91 -1.47 0.03 -12.57
N LYS A 92 -2.33 -0.72 -13.24
CA LYS A 92 -3.47 -0.16 -13.98
C LYS A 92 -4.49 0.41 -13.00
N PHE A 93 -4.70 -0.26 -11.85
CA PHE A 93 -5.48 0.22 -10.71
C PHE A 93 -4.60 0.15 -9.45
N ASN A 94 -4.60 1.21 -8.64
CA ASN A 94 -3.65 1.38 -7.53
C ASN A 94 -4.39 1.58 -6.21
N ILE A 95 -4.11 0.72 -5.23
CA ILE A 95 -4.70 0.74 -3.90
C ILE A 95 -3.61 1.03 -2.87
N GLY A 96 -3.77 2.11 -2.11
CA GLY A 96 -2.94 2.41 -0.94
C GLY A 96 -3.63 1.96 0.34
N MET A 97 -2.92 1.20 1.17
CA MET A 97 -3.40 0.81 2.50
C MET A 97 -2.46 1.38 3.55
N THR A 98 -3.02 2.11 4.52
CA THR A 98 -2.24 2.76 5.57
C THR A 98 -2.96 2.71 6.92
N ALA A 99 -2.18 2.65 7.99
CA ALA A 99 -2.71 2.87 9.34
C ALA A 99 -3.07 4.35 9.57
N GLY A 100 -2.53 5.25 8.74
CA GLY A 100 -2.71 6.69 8.88
C GLY A 100 -1.81 7.29 9.94
N ILE A 101 -2.31 8.34 10.57
CA ILE A 101 -1.62 9.10 11.62
C ILE A 101 -2.56 9.34 12.79
N GLU A 102 -1.99 9.66 13.95
CA GLU A 102 -2.73 9.92 15.20
C GLU A 102 -3.08 11.41 15.41
N THR A 103 -2.69 12.27 14.47
CA THR A 103 -2.96 13.73 14.48
C THR A 103 -4.16 14.08 13.62
N ASP A 104 -4.74 15.27 13.82
CA ASP A 104 -5.91 15.74 13.06
C ASP A 104 -5.58 16.17 11.64
N LEU A 105 -4.31 16.50 11.38
CA LEU A 105 -3.79 16.89 10.08
C LEU A 105 -2.54 16.09 9.74
N CYS A 106 -2.34 15.80 8.47
CA CYS A 106 -1.14 15.11 7.97
C CYS A 106 -0.22 16.03 7.17
N ASP A 107 1.00 15.61 6.96
CA ASP A 107 1.96 16.29 6.09
C ASP A 107 1.48 16.29 4.62
N VAL A 108 1.84 17.34 3.88
CA VAL A 108 1.49 17.49 2.45
C VAL A 108 1.95 16.29 1.61
N ARG A 109 3.07 15.66 1.95
CA ARG A 109 3.60 14.48 1.26
C ARG A 109 2.64 13.30 1.34
N PHE A 110 1.89 13.17 2.44
CA PHE A 110 0.86 12.13 2.60
C PHE A 110 -0.28 12.35 1.60
N ILE A 111 -0.73 13.60 1.42
CA ILE A 111 -1.77 13.93 0.44
C ILE A 111 -1.27 13.68 -0.99
N GLN A 112 -0.02 14.06 -1.28
CA GLN A 112 0.59 13.80 -2.59
C GLN A 112 0.68 12.31 -2.90
N GLY A 113 1.14 11.51 -1.93
CA GLY A 113 1.22 10.06 -2.07
C GLY A 113 -0.16 9.41 -2.22
N CYS A 114 -1.14 9.80 -1.40
CA CYS A 114 -2.51 9.31 -1.54
C CYS A 114 -3.10 9.62 -2.92
N ASN A 115 -2.79 10.78 -3.50
CA ASN A 115 -3.28 11.17 -4.83
C ASN A 115 -2.65 10.38 -5.99
N ASN A 116 -1.61 9.58 -5.73
CA ASN A 116 -1.08 8.60 -6.68
C ASN A 116 -1.96 7.34 -6.75
N MET A 117 -2.87 7.16 -5.79
CA MET A 117 -3.72 5.97 -5.71
C MET A 117 -5.12 6.23 -6.25
N ASP A 118 -5.74 5.16 -6.80
CA ASP A 118 -7.13 5.18 -7.24
C ASP A 118 -8.09 4.90 -6.08
N LEU A 119 -7.60 4.21 -5.03
CA LEU A 119 -8.33 3.90 -3.79
C LEU A 119 -7.40 3.95 -2.58
N ILE A 120 -7.86 4.55 -1.49
CA ILE A 120 -7.17 4.53 -0.19
C ILE A 120 -8.01 3.76 0.82
N LEU A 121 -7.39 2.79 1.48
CA LEU A 121 -7.95 2.04 2.59
C LEU A 121 -7.23 2.44 3.89
N GLY A 122 -7.93 3.14 4.75
CA GLY A 122 -7.44 3.49 6.08
C GLY A 122 -7.86 2.45 7.13
N SER A 123 -7.11 2.36 8.23
CA SER A 123 -7.42 1.43 9.33
C SER A 123 -8.61 1.89 10.19
N SER A 124 -8.97 3.17 10.13
CA SER A 124 -10.02 3.77 10.94
C SER A 124 -10.61 5.02 10.29
N ASN A 125 -11.79 5.41 10.76
CA ASN A 125 -12.41 6.69 10.37
C ASN A 125 -11.54 7.89 10.79
N HIS A 126 -10.83 7.80 11.91
CA HIS A 126 -9.90 8.86 12.35
C HIS A 126 -8.75 9.06 11.36
N SER A 127 -8.11 7.97 10.93
CA SER A 127 -7.04 8.02 9.92
C SER A 127 -7.50 8.66 8.61
N LEU A 128 -8.70 8.30 8.15
CA LEU A 128 -9.30 8.88 6.95
C LEU A 128 -9.71 10.34 7.17
N TYR A 129 -10.17 10.71 8.37
CA TYR A 129 -10.50 12.07 8.74
C TYR A 129 -9.28 12.99 8.61
N ALA A 130 -8.14 12.62 9.20
CA ALA A 130 -6.91 13.39 9.10
C ALA A 130 -6.49 13.63 7.65
N LEU A 131 -6.54 12.61 6.80
CA LEU A 131 -6.23 12.72 5.38
C LEU A 131 -7.23 13.62 4.63
N LYS A 132 -8.53 13.52 4.92
CA LYS A 132 -9.60 14.31 4.28
C LYS A 132 -9.55 15.79 4.64
N ASN A 133 -9.20 16.12 5.89
CA ASN A 133 -9.19 17.50 6.39
C ASN A 133 -7.87 18.22 6.11
N SER A 134 -6.82 17.51 5.68
CA SER A 134 -5.57 18.14 5.29
C SER A 134 -5.67 18.72 3.89
N VAL A 135 -5.77 20.04 3.79
CA VAL A 135 -5.89 20.78 2.52
C VAL A 135 -4.68 21.69 2.37
N TYR A 136 -4.01 21.60 1.23
CA TYR A 136 -2.82 22.37 0.91
C TYR A 136 -2.98 23.15 -0.39
N ALA A 137 -2.43 24.36 -0.44
CA ALA A 137 -2.35 25.15 -1.66
C ALA A 137 -1.05 24.84 -2.41
N GLN A 138 -1.16 24.47 -3.68
CA GLN A 138 0.00 24.33 -4.55
C GLN A 138 0.25 25.65 -5.28
N HIS A 139 1.41 26.25 -5.03
CA HIS A 139 1.86 27.45 -5.72
C HIS A 139 2.76 27.10 -6.89
N ILE A 140 2.39 27.50 -8.10
CA ILE A 140 3.25 27.47 -9.27
C ILE A 140 3.43 28.91 -9.76
N LYS A 141 4.68 29.39 -9.81
CA LYS A 141 5.02 30.77 -10.23
C LYS A 141 4.20 31.85 -9.50
N ASN A 142 4.10 31.73 -8.16
CA ASN A 142 3.35 32.65 -7.29
C ASN A 142 1.82 32.72 -7.55
N LYS A 143 1.24 31.77 -8.25
CA LYS A 143 -0.22 31.62 -8.38
C LYS A 143 -0.68 30.35 -7.70
N ILE A 144 -1.81 30.43 -6.99
CA ILE A 144 -2.50 29.23 -6.45
C ILE A 144 -3.08 28.50 -7.66
N VAL A 145 -2.53 27.32 -7.97
CA VAL A 145 -2.93 26.57 -9.18
C VAL A 145 -3.92 25.46 -8.85
N HIS A 146 -3.80 24.81 -7.68
CA HIS A 146 -4.71 23.77 -7.21
C HIS A 146 -4.75 23.73 -5.68
N GLN A 147 -5.91 23.42 -5.13
CA GLN A 147 -6.02 22.87 -3.79
C GLN A 147 -5.75 21.37 -3.89
N LEU A 148 -4.69 20.88 -3.21
CA LEU A 148 -4.44 19.47 -3.04
C LEU A 148 -5.40 18.94 -1.97
N TYR A 149 -6.42 18.25 -2.38
CA TYR A 149 -7.34 17.51 -1.53
C TYR A 149 -7.35 16.03 -1.92
N LEU A 150 -7.66 15.19 -0.96
CA LEU A 150 -7.70 13.75 -1.16
C LEU A 150 -8.92 13.38 -2.01
N ARG A 151 -8.69 12.69 -3.12
CA ARG A 151 -9.73 12.02 -3.90
C ARG A 151 -9.94 10.63 -3.30
N ILE A 152 -10.88 10.50 -2.35
CA ILE A 152 -11.27 9.19 -1.83
C ILE A 152 -12.53 8.75 -2.56
N LEU A 153 -12.48 7.56 -3.14
CA LEU A 153 -13.65 6.75 -3.39
C LEU A 153 -13.85 5.88 -2.14
N LEU A 154 -14.95 6.08 -1.42
CA LEU A 154 -15.40 5.23 -0.32
C LEU A 154 -15.98 3.93 -0.87
#